data_f2a3da08dd3e3e2a1743d20df6749e22
#
_entry.id   f2a3da08dd3e3e2a1743d20df6749e22
#
_cell.length_a   1.000
_cell.length_b   1.000
_cell.length_c   1.000
_cell.angle_alpha   90.00
_cell.angle_beta   90.00
_cell.angle_gamma   90.00
#
_symmetry.space_group_name_H-M   'P 1'
#
loop_
_entity.id
_entity.type
_entity.pdbx_description
1 polymer ?
#
loop_
_entity_poly.entity_id
_entity_poly.type
_entity_poly.pdbx_seq_one_letter_code
_entity_poly.pdbx_strand_id
1 'polypeptide(L)'
;MKLYILPLLFTDNDLLEHLSSVVFEAFKIPVSFLQESFSLEEGFDPVRNQYNSTWILSKLLEKAPDEDCKILGVTTVDLFVPVLTFVFGEAQLQGKAAVVSSYRLRDELYGLPKNPERLKERLEKEAVHELAHTFGLVHCRRPECVMHSYTYAEEIDFKSKDFCSTCSVLLDQKKKQAASLN
;
A
#
# COMPACT_ATOMS: atom_id res chain seq x y z
N MET A 1 2.31 14.68 -12.11
CA MET A 1 2.06 13.71 -11.00
C MET A 1 3.33 12.94 -10.66
N LYS A 2 3.63 12.72 -9.38
CA LYS A 2 4.75 11.90 -8.86
C LYS A 2 4.25 10.92 -7.82
N LEU A 3 4.95 9.81 -7.64
CA LEU A 3 4.74 8.85 -6.57
C LEU A 3 5.89 8.94 -5.57
N TYR A 4 5.56 8.94 -4.29
CA TYR A 4 6.55 8.93 -3.23
C TYR A 4 6.38 7.70 -2.36
N ILE A 5 7.48 7.08 -1.95
CA ILE A 5 7.51 6.03 -0.93
C ILE A 5 8.15 6.62 0.32
N LEU A 6 7.47 6.47 1.46
CA LEU A 6 7.96 6.88 2.77
C LEU A 6 8.11 5.65 3.67
N PRO A 7 9.35 5.22 3.95
CA PRO A 7 9.60 4.15 4.91
C PRO A 7 9.26 4.61 6.34
N LEU A 8 8.45 3.83 7.05
CA LEU A 8 8.02 4.07 8.43
C LEU A 8 8.41 2.83 9.28
N LEU A 9 9.50 2.92 10.03
CA LEU A 9 10.09 1.78 10.76
C LEU A 9 10.39 0.58 9.82
N PHE A 10 10.75 0.86 8.58
CA PHE A 10 11.06 -0.12 7.55
C PHE A 10 12.52 0.05 7.11
N THR A 11 13.35 -0.96 7.33
CA THR A 11 14.82 -0.86 7.16
C THR A 11 15.38 -1.75 6.06
N ASP A 12 14.55 -2.56 5.40
CA ASP A 12 14.97 -3.43 4.29
C ASP A 12 15.02 -2.60 2.99
N ASN A 13 16.20 -2.07 2.69
CA ASN A 13 16.42 -1.23 1.53
C ASN A 13 16.24 -1.98 0.20
N ASP A 14 16.65 -3.25 0.13
CA ASP A 14 16.50 -4.06 -1.08
C ASP A 14 15.03 -4.26 -1.42
N LEU A 15 14.22 -4.50 -0.40
CA LEU A 15 12.78 -4.65 -0.57
C LEU A 15 12.11 -3.32 -0.93
N LEU A 16 12.56 -2.18 -0.39
CA LEU A 16 12.08 -0.84 -0.78
C LEU A 16 12.40 -0.52 -2.24
N GLU A 17 13.63 -0.78 -2.69
CA GLU A 17 14.01 -0.59 -4.10
C GLU A 17 13.20 -1.49 -5.04
N HIS A 18 12.98 -2.75 -4.63
CA HIS A 18 12.08 -3.63 -5.37
C HIS A 18 10.67 -3.07 -5.47
N LEU A 19 10.08 -2.60 -4.36
CA LEU A 19 8.74 -1.97 -4.35
C LEU A 19 8.68 -0.74 -5.25
N SER A 20 9.73 0.09 -5.23
CA SER A 20 9.82 1.27 -6.11
C SER A 20 9.73 0.87 -7.58
N SER A 21 10.45 -0.18 -7.97
CA SER A 21 10.43 -0.73 -9.32
C SER A 21 9.06 -1.28 -9.71
N VAL A 22 8.43 -2.06 -8.81
CA VAL A 22 7.09 -2.63 -9.03
C VAL A 22 6.03 -1.54 -9.18
N VAL A 23 6.06 -0.54 -8.30
CA VAL A 23 5.14 0.62 -8.34
C VAL A 23 5.32 1.41 -9.64
N PHE A 24 6.58 1.66 -10.06
CA PHE A 24 6.83 2.28 -11.35
C PHE A 24 6.26 1.46 -12.52
N GLU A 25 6.47 0.14 -12.53
CA GLU A 25 5.95 -0.73 -13.58
C GLU A 25 4.41 -0.77 -13.63
N ALA A 26 3.75 -0.76 -12.46
CA ALA A 26 2.29 -0.79 -12.39
C ALA A 26 1.63 0.53 -12.83
N PHE A 27 2.20 1.66 -12.43
CA PHE A 27 1.57 2.97 -12.65
C PHE A 27 2.20 3.78 -13.76
N LYS A 28 3.44 3.47 -14.20
CA LYS A 28 4.21 4.24 -15.19
C LYS A 28 4.36 5.73 -14.79
N ILE A 29 4.52 5.98 -13.51
CA ILE A 29 4.73 7.29 -12.90
C ILE A 29 6.06 7.25 -12.14
N PRO A 30 6.94 8.27 -12.26
CA PRO A 30 8.20 8.31 -11.53
C PRO A 30 8.01 8.17 -10.03
N VAL A 31 8.82 7.30 -9.41
CA VAL A 31 8.81 7.03 -7.97
C VAL A 31 10.06 7.63 -7.33
N SER A 32 9.90 8.24 -6.16
CA SER A 32 11.00 8.77 -5.35
C SER A 32 10.80 8.42 -3.88
N PHE A 33 11.89 8.35 -3.12
CA PHE A 33 11.81 8.15 -1.67
C PHE A 33 11.76 9.48 -0.94
N LEU A 34 10.92 9.56 0.10
CA LEU A 34 10.99 10.65 1.07
C LEU A 34 11.93 10.26 2.21
N GLN A 35 12.75 11.22 2.64
CA GLN A 35 13.74 11.02 3.69
C GLN A 35 13.19 11.34 5.09
N GLU A 36 12.24 12.28 5.17
CA GLU A 36 11.66 12.72 6.44
C GLU A 36 10.53 11.78 6.87
N SER A 37 10.76 10.99 7.91
CA SER A 37 9.73 10.18 8.56
C SER A 37 9.09 10.93 9.74
N PHE A 38 8.10 10.31 10.36
CA PHE A 38 7.44 10.78 11.59
C PHE A 38 7.32 9.64 12.60
N SER A 39 7.20 9.98 13.89
CA SER A 39 6.94 8.98 14.94
C SER A 39 5.56 8.38 14.78
N LEU A 40 5.43 7.07 14.99
CA LEU A 40 4.15 6.36 14.98
C LEU A 40 3.49 6.27 16.37
N GLU A 41 4.13 6.81 17.42
CA GLU A 41 3.68 6.65 18.83
C GLU A 41 2.24 7.11 19.07
N GLU A 42 1.84 8.24 18.52
CA GLU A 42 0.47 8.76 18.70
C GLU A 42 -0.60 7.90 18.00
N GLY A 43 -0.22 7.11 17.00
CA GLY A 43 -1.10 6.18 16.32
C GLY A 43 -1.19 4.81 17.00
N PHE A 44 -0.42 4.56 18.07
CA PHE A 44 -0.37 3.28 18.75
C PHE A 44 -1.54 3.11 19.73
N ASP A 45 -2.25 2.01 19.62
CA ASP A 45 -3.28 1.56 20.57
C ASP A 45 -2.71 0.45 21.47
N PRO A 46 -2.45 0.72 22.76
CA PRO A 46 -1.86 -0.26 23.68
C PRO A 46 -2.79 -1.42 24.03
N VAL A 47 -4.11 -1.26 23.89
CA VAL A 47 -5.08 -2.33 24.15
C VAL A 47 -5.04 -3.35 23.00
N ARG A 48 -4.94 -2.87 21.78
CA ARG A 48 -4.85 -3.71 20.58
C ARG A 48 -3.42 -4.18 20.30
N ASN A 49 -2.42 -3.48 20.84
CA ASN A 49 -1.01 -3.62 20.45
C ASN A 49 -0.81 -3.44 18.94
N GLN A 50 -1.50 -2.47 18.35
CA GLN A 50 -1.56 -2.18 16.92
C GLN A 50 -1.51 -0.67 16.67
N TYR A 51 -1.31 -0.28 15.41
CA TYR A 51 -1.24 1.11 14.98
C TYR A 51 -2.44 1.46 14.11
N ASN A 52 -3.07 2.60 14.38
CA ASN A 52 -4.20 3.10 13.62
C ASN A 52 -3.74 3.58 12.23
N SER A 53 -4.13 2.84 11.18
CA SER A 53 -3.73 3.15 9.81
C SER A 53 -4.35 4.45 9.29
N THR A 54 -5.57 4.80 9.70
CA THR A 54 -6.22 6.07 9.34
C THR A 54 -5.46 7.27 9.92
N TRP A 55 -4.93 7.15 11.14
CA TRP A 55 -4.05 8.17 11.71
C TRP A 55 -2.74 8.28 10.90
N ILE A 56 -2.14 7.16 10.50
CA ILE A 56 -0.94 7.16 9.64
C ILE A 56 -1.23 7.85 8.31
N LEU A 57 -2.37 7.58 7.67
CA LEU A 57 -2.77 8.27 6.43
C LEU A 57 -2.84 9.79 6.63
N SER A 58 -3.35 10.27 7.76
CA SER A 58 -3.39 11.71 8.04
C SER A 58 -2.00 12.32 8.12
N LYS A 59 -1.04 11.61 8.72
CA LYS A 59 0.36 12.06 8.81
C LYS A 59 1.10 11.99 7.47
N LEU A 60 0.81 10.99 6.65
CA LEU A 60 1.33 10.92 5.28
C LEU A 60 0.90 12.13 4.43
N LEU A 61 -0.34 12.60 4.61
CA LEU A 61 -0.84 13.81 3.94
C LEU A 61 -0.06 15.06 4.33
N GLU A 62 0.29 15.20 5.62
CA GLU A 62 1.11 16.31 6.10
C GLU A 62 2.52 16.31 5.49
N LYS A 63 3.00 15.14 5.03
CA LYS A 63 4.32 14.94 4.40
C LYS A 63 4.28 14.98 2.88
N ALA A 64 3.10 15.07 2.26
CA ALA A 64 2.98 15.13 0.81
C ALA A 64 3.69 16.37 0.24
N PRO A 65 4.73 16.22 -0.62
CA PRO A 65 5.57 17.36 -1.01
C PRO A 65 4.88 18.37 -1.90
N ASP A 66 3.89 17.93 -2.66
CA ASP A 66 3.16 18.75 -3.62
C ASP A 66 1.70 18.30 -3.78
N GLU A 67 0.89 19.16 -4.41
CA GLU A 67 -0.54 18.90 -4.63
C GLU A 67 -0.77 17.74 -5.62
N ASP A 68 0.08 17.58 -6.60
CA ASP A 68 -0.04 16.57 -7.66
C ASP A 68 0.85 15.36 -7.39
N CYS A 69 0.70 14.75 -6.20
CA CYS A 69 1.44 13.55 -5.85
C CYS A 69 0.54 12.47 -5.21
N LYS A 70 1.07 11.25 -5.19
CA LYS A 70 0.60 10.15 -4.36
C LYS A 70 1.73 9.73 -3.42
N ILE A 71 1.39 9.32 -2.21
CA ILE A 71 2.37 8.88 -1.20
C ILE A 71 1.97 7.52 -0.64
N LEU A 72 2.93 6.59 -0.63
CA LEU A 72 2.81 5.27 -0.02
C LEU A 72 3.70 5.18 1.21
N GLY A 73 3.09 5.07 2.39
CA GLY A 73 3.79 4.64 3.60
C GLY A 73 4.06 3.14 3.55
N VAL A 74 5.28 2.71 3.83
CA VAL A 74 5.64 1.29 3.96
C VAL A 74 6.14 1.03 5.36
N THR A 75 5.53 0.08 6.08
CA THR A 75 5.85 -0.17 7.48
C THR A 75 5.94 -1.66 7.83
N THR A 76 6.45 -1.95 9.03
CA THR A 76 6.53 -3.30 9.60
C THR A 76 5.62 -3.49 10.81
N VAL A 77 4.81 -2.48 11.19
CA VAL A 77 3.96 -2.55 12.37
C VAL A 77 2.58 -3.12 12.04
N ASP A 78 1.93 -3.72 13.02
CA ASP A 78 0.58 -4.26 12.85
C ASP A 78 -0.44 -3.12 12.74
N LEU A 79 -1.23 -3.11 11.65
CA LEU A 79 -2.18 -2.06 11.34
C LEU A 79 -3.62 -2.47 11.65
N PHE A 80 -4.42 -1.50 12.09
CA PHE A 80 -5.86 -1.66 12.25
C PHE A 80 -6.65 -0.43 11.83
N VAL A 81 -7.92 -0.66 11.52
CA VAL A 81 -9.01 0.33 11.55
C VAL A 81 -10.03 -0.08 12.61
N PRO A 82 -10.78 0.86 13.23
CA PRO A 82 -11.63 0.54 14.39
C PRO A 82 -12.63 -0.60 14.18
N VAL A 83 -13.11 -0.80 12.96
CA VAL A 83 -14.15 -1.80 12.62
C VAL A 83 -13.60 -3.17 12.22
N LEU A 84 -12.26 -3.31 12.05
CA LEU A 84 -11.61 -4.56 11.66
C LEU A 84 -10.59 -5.01 12.70
N THR A 85 -10.29 -6.31 12.71
CA THR A 85 -9.28 -6.90 13.59
C THR A 85 -7.88 -6.43 13.20
N PHE A 86 -7.60 -6.36 11.91
CA PHE A 86 -6.37 -5.83 11.32
C PHE A 86 -6.62 -5.47 9.86
N VAL A 87 -5.65 -4.78 9.27
CA VAL A 87 -5.58 -4.53 7.82
C VAL A 87 -4.16 -4.76 7.31
N PHE A 88 -4.00 -5.18 6.06
CA PHE A 88 -2.69 -5.24 5.39
C PHE A 88 -2.22 -3.86 4.94
N GLY A 89 -3.17 -3.00 4.59
CA GLY A 89 -2.99 -1.62 4.23
C GLY A 89 -4.29 -0.83 4.32
N GLU A 90 -4.21 0.44 4.04
CA GLU A 90 -5.35 1.35 3.93
C GLU A 90 -5.00 2.47 2.95
N ALA A 91 -5.97 2.94 2.20
CA ALA A 91 -5.78 4.06 1.29
C ALA A 91 -6.98 5.01 1.30
N GLN A 92 -6.70 6.27 1.01
CA GLN A 92 -7.76 7.23 0.69
C GLN A 92 -8.28 6.96 -0.72
N LEU A 93 -9.54 6.51 -0.82
CA LEU A 93 -10.15 6.33 -2.13
C LEU A 93 -10.20 7.66 -2.89
N GLN A 94 -9.58 7.70 -4.07
CA GLN A 94 -9.45 8.91 -4.89
C GLN A 94 -8.73 10.08 -4.17
N GLY A 95 -7.86 9.73 -3.21
CA GLY A 95 -7.06 10.66 -2.41
C GLY A 95 -5.58 10.64 -2.76
N LYS A 96 -4.71 11.01 -1.81
CA LYS A 96 -3.26 11.08 -2.02
C LYS A 96 -2.47 10.01 -1.29
N ALA A 97 -2.94 9.55 -0.12
CA ALA A 97 -2.18 8.71 0.78
C ALA A 97 -2.65 7.26 0.79
N ALA A 98 -1.68 6.37 0.85
CA ALA A 98 -1.86 4.94 1.11
C ALA A 98 -0.78 4.48 2.10
N VAL A 99 -1.07 3.44 2.87
CA VAL A 99 -0.11 2.76 3.74
C VAL A 99 -0.23 1.25 3.57
N VAL A 100 0.90 0.55 3.58
CA VAL A 100 0.97 -0.92 3.55
C VAL A 100 1.91 -1.42 4.63
N SER A 101 1.58 -2.56 5.24
CA SER A 101 2.41 -3.19 6.25
C SER A 101 2.82 -4.60 5.85
N SER A 102 4.10 -4.92 6.07
CA SER A 102 4.62 -6.27 5.96
C SER A 102 4.24 -7.16 7.15
N TYR A 103 3.69 -6.60 8.24
CA TYR A 103 3.48 -7.33 9.50
C TYR A 103 2.65 -8.60 9.30
N ARG A 104 1.40 -8.45 8.84
CA ARG A 104 0.44 -9.57 8.65
C ARG A 104 0.70 -10.40 7.40
N LEU A 105 1.65 -10.01 6.56
CA LEU A 105 2.02 -10.76 5.35
C LEU A 105 3.05 -11.86 5.61
N ARG A 106 3.65 -11.89 6.81
CA ARG A 106 4.71 -12.83 7.20
C ARG A 106 4.15 -14.19 7.58
N ASP A 107 4.72 -15.23 7.01
CA ASP A 107 4.35 -16.63 7.29
C ASP A 107 4.55 -17.02 8.77
N GLU A 108 5.57 -16.45 9.45
CA GLU A 108 5.90 -16.76 10.83
C GLU A 108 4.78 -16.44 11.82
N LEU A 109 3.93 -15.45 11.51
CA LEU A 109 2.76 -15.13 12.34
C LEU A 109 1.71 -16.23 12.36
N TYR A 110 1.75 -17.10 11.37
CA TYR A 110 0.80 -18.21 11.19
C TYR A 110 1.44 -19.58 11.49
N GLY A 111 2.63 -19.56 12.14
CA GLY A 111 3.34 -20.79 12.53
C GLY A 111 4.06 -21.50 11.38
N LEU A 112 4.24 -20.85 10.24
CA LEU A 112 4.97 -21.37 9.08
C LEU A 112 6.44 -20.92 9.12
N PRO A 113 7.36 -21.64 8.43
CA PRO A 113 8.73 -21.19 8.28
C PRO A 113 8.81 -19.83 7.56
N LYS A 114 9.77 -19.00 7.96
CA LYS A 114 10.05 -17.72 7.30
C LYS A 114 10.28 -17.90 5.80
N ASN A 115 9.57 -17.12 5.00
CA ASN A 115 9.67 -17.12 3.54
C ASN A 115 9.79 -15.68 3.01
N PRO A 116 11.02 -15.17 2.82
CA PRO A 116 11.24 -13.80 2.35
C PRO A 116 10.68 -13.53 0.94
N GLU A 117 10.73 -14.51 0.04
CA GLU A 117 10.20 -14.34 -1.32
C GLU A 117 8.69 -14.20 -1.30
N ARG A 118 7.99 -15.04 -0.53
CA ARG A 118 6.53 -14.91 -0.37
C ARG A 118 6.13 -13.60 0.28
N LEU A 119 6.86 -13.14 1.31
CA LEU A 119 6.63 -11.83 1.91
C LEU A 119 6.77 -10.70 0.88
N LYS A 120 7.81 -10.76 0.06
CA LYS A 120 8.06 -9.81 -1.01
C LYS A 120 6.91 -9.79 -2.02
N GLU A 121 6.48 -10.97 -2.52
CA GLU A 121 5.35 -11.11 -3.46
C GLU A 121 4.02 -10.58 -2.88
N ARG A 122 3.74 -10.84 -1.61
CA ARG A 122 2.54 -10.32 -0.96
C ARG A 122 2.60 -8.80 -0.78
N LEU A 123 3.75 -8.28 -0.34
CA LEU A 123 3.92 -6.85 -0.10
C LEU A 123 3.83 -6.04 -1.40
N GLU A 124 4.39 -6.52 -2.51
CA GLU A 124 4.24 -5.84 -3.81
C GLU A 124 2.79 -5.80 -4.29
N LYS A 125 2.03 -6.90 -4.11
CA LYS A 125 0.62 -6.95 -4.47
C LYS A 125 -0.22 -5.97 -3.64
N GLU A 126 0.00 -5.92 -2.33
CA GLU A 126 -0.72 -4.99 -1.45
C GLU A 126 -0.28 -3.53 -1.68
N ALA A 127 0.98 -3.25 -1.95
CA ALA A 127 1.43 -1.90 -2.30
C ALA A 127 0.76 -1.36 -3.57
N VAL A 128 0.66 -2.18 -4.61
CA VAL A 128 -0.06 -1.82 -5.85
C VAL A 128 -1.56 -1.67 -5.60
N HIS A 129 -2.16 -2.55 -4.80
CA HIS A 129 -3.57 -2.52 -4.42
C HIS A 129 -3.93 -1.20 -3.72
N GLU A 130 -3.22 -0.86 -2.66
CA GLU A 130 -3.49 0.35 -1.88
C GLU A 130 -3.24 1.63 -2.69
N LEU A 131 -2.16 1.68 -3.45
CA LEU A 131 -1.92 2.83 -4.33
C LEU A 131 -3.03 3.00 -5.38
N ALA A 132 -3.55 1.91 -5.95
CA ALA A 132 -4.62 1.99 -6.94
C ALA A 132 -5.92 2.58 -6.37
N HIS A 133 -6.21 2.38 -5.08
CA HIS A 133 -7.30 3.06 -4.41
C HIS A 133 -7.14 4.58 -4.42
N THR A 134 -5.92 5.10 -4.33
CA THR A 134 -5.68 6.55 -4.40
C THR A 134 -6.04 7.15 -5.77
N PHE A 135 -6.05 6.34 -6.82
CA PHE A 135 -6.54 6.73 -8.16
C PHE A 135 -8.06 6.55 -8.31
N GLY A 136 -8.74 6.01 -7.31
CA GLY A 136 -10.19 5.80 -7.31
C GLY A 136 -10.63 4.44 -7.86
N LEU A 137 -9.72 3.45 -7.96
CA LEU A 137 -10.13 2.08 -8.21
C LEU A 137 -10.76 1.49 -6.96
N VAL A 138 -11.84 0.75 -7.13
CA VAL A 138 -12.46 -0.05 -6.06
C VAL A 138 -12.13 -1.53 -6.22
N HIS A 139 -12.48 -2.34 -5.24
CA HIS A 139 -12.23 -3.78 -5.29
C HIS A 139 -12.82 -4.44 -6.54
N CYS A 140 -12.06 -5.35 -7.14
CA CYS A 140 -12.43 -6.11 -8.34
C CYS A 140 -12.97 -7.49 -7.95
N ARG A 141 -13.96 -7.98 -8.68
CA ARG A 141 -14.54 -9.31 -8.44
C ARG A 141 -13.70 -10.45 -9.03
N ARG A 142 -12.72 -10.14 -9.91
CA ARG A 142 -11.85 -11.16 -10.53
C ARG A 142 -10.77 -11.56 -9.52
N PRO A 143 -10.68 -12.84 -9.12
CA PRO A 143 -9.77 -13.28 -8.05
C PRO A 143 -8.28 -13.10 -8.42
N GLU A 144 -7.94 -13.19 -9.72
CA GLU A 144 -6.57 -13.01 -10.20
C GLU A 144 -6.11 -11.53 -10.28
N CYS A 145 -7.04 -10.57 -10.17
CA CYS A 145 -6.72 -9.16 -10.28
C CYS A 145 -6.07 -8.63 -9.00
N VAL A 146 -5.03 -7.79 -9.09
CA VAL A 146 -4.43 -7.13 -7.93
C VAL A 146 -5.47 -6.39 -7.08
N MET A 147 -6.54 -5.85 -7.68
CA MET A 147 -7.62 -5.16 -6.98
C MET A 147 -8.63 -6.08 -6.28
N HIS A 148 -8.45 -7.41 -6.34
CA HIS A 148 -9.28 -8.32 -5.55
C HIS A 148 -8.92 -8.20 -4.05
N SER A 149 -9.96 -8.07 -3.20
CA SER A 149 -9.78 -7.97 -1.75
C SER A 149 -9.80 -9.35 -1.13
N TYR A 150 -8.81 -9.65 -0.31
CA TYR A 150 -8.71 -10.88 0.46
C TYR A 150 -8.64 -10.58 1.96
N THR A 151 -9.08 -11.53 2.78
CA THR A 151 -9.11 -11.39 4.24
C THR A 151 -7.89 -12.03 4.91
N TYR A 152 -7.36 -13.08 4.31
CA TYR A 152 -6.24 -13.85 4.86
C TYR A 152 -4.99 -13.71 4.00
N ALA A 153 -3.81 -13.73 4.65
CA ALA A 153 -2.54 -13.52 3.96
C ALA A 153 -2.25 -14.57 2.87
N GLU A 154 -2.61 -15.84 3.12
CA GLU A 154 -2.45 -16.92 2.15
C GLU A 154 -3.32 -16.77 0.90
N GLU A 155 -4.43 -16.04 1.00
CA GLU A 155 -5.30 -15.78 -0.14
C GLU A 155 -4.70 -14.76 -1.11
N ILE A 156 -3.82 -13.86 -0.61
CA ILE A 156 -3.08 -12.91 -1.45
C ILE A 156 -2.19 -13.64 -2.46
N ASP A 157 -1.76 -14.86 -2.15
CA ASP A 157 -0.93 -15.67 -3.03
C ASP A 157 -1.67 -16.02 -4.35
N PHE A 158 -3.01 -16.06 -4.34
CA PHE A 158 -3.83 -16.40 -5.52
C PHE A 158 -3.98 -15.26 -6.52
N LYS A 159 -3.85 -14.00 -6.11
CA LYS A 159 -3.93 -12.88 -7.05
C LYS A 159 -2.58 -12.58 -7.71
N SER A 160 -2.63 -12.03 -8.92
CA SER A 160 -1.47 -11.43 -9.59
C SER A 160 -1.13 -10.07 -8.96
N LYS A 161 0.07 -9.55 -9.24
CA LYS A 161 0.41 -8.13 -9.01
C LYS A 161 -0.16 -7.21 -10.09
N ASP A 162 -0.73 -7.77 -11.16
CA ASP A 162 -1.20 -7.03 -12.32
C ASP A 162 -2.69 -6.71 -12.24
N PHE A 163 -3.07 -5.63 -12.88
CA PHE A 163 -4.48 -5.29 -13.09
C PHE A 163 -5.08 -6.18 -14.17
N CYS A 164 -6.30 -6.66 -13.96
CA CYS A 164 -7.06 -7.24 -15.07
C CYS A 164 -7.36 -6.17 -16.13
N SER A 165 -7.76 -6.61 -17.34
CA SER A 165 -8.03 -5.69 -18.46
C SER A 165 -9.00 -4.55 -18.12
N THR A 166 -10.04 -4.83 -17.35
CA THR A 166 -11.01 -3.82 -16.91
C THR A 166 -10.38 -2.79 -15.96
N CYS A 167 -9.64 -3.24 -14.94
CA CYS A 167 -9.01 -2.35 -13.96
C CYS A 167 -7.88 -1.54 -14.60
N SER A 168 -7.12 -2.11 -15.54
CA SER A 168 -6.09 -1.39 -16.29
C SER A 168 -6.67 -0.23 -17.10
N VAL A 169 -7.77 -0.46 -17.83
CA VAL A 169 -8.46 0.60 -18.58
C VAL A 169 -9.00 1.69 -17.65
N LEU A 170 -9.59 1.30 -16.51
CA LEU A 170 -10.09 2.25 -15.51
C LEU A 170 -8.95 3.09 -14.92
N LEU A 171 -7.81 2.49 -14.58
CA LEU A 171 -6.64 3.20 -14.07
C LEU A 171 -6.16 4.26 -15.06
N ASP A 172 -6.04 3.90 -16.35
CA ASP A 172 -5.61 4.85 -17.38
C ASP A 172 -6.59 6.01 -17.55
N GLN A 173 -7.90 5.75 -17.48
CA GLN A 173 -8.92 6.81 -17.52
C GLN A 173 -8.80 7.74 -16.31
N LYS A 174 -8.64 7.21 -15.11
CA LYS A 174 -8.47 8.00 -13.88
C LYS A 174 -7.21 8.84 -13.89
N LYS A 175 -6.10 8.31 -14.38
CA LYS A 175 -4.83 9.07 -14.54
C LYS A 175 -5.00 10.24 -15.51
N LYS A 176 -5.69 10.05 -16.64
CA LYS A 176 -5.98 11.13 -17.60
C LYS A 176 -6.87 12.21 -16.98
N GLN A 177 -7.92 11.82 -16.23
CA GLN A 177 -8.78 12.76 -15.53
C GLN A 177 -8.00 13.61 -14.52
N ALA A 178 -7.13 12.99 -13.72
CA ALA A 178 -6.29 13.71 -12.76
C ALA A 178 -5.34 14.72 -13.46
N ALA A 179 -4.78 14.34 -14.60
CA ALA A 179 -3.90 15.22 -15.37
C ALA A 179 -4.62 16.42 -16.05
N SER A 180 -5.93 16.33 -16.28
CA SER A 180 -6.73 17.39 -16.92
C SER A 180 -7.30 18.42 -15.93
N LEU A 181 -7.17 18.18 -14.63
CA LEU A 181 -7.64 19.06 -13.55
C LEU A 181 -6.56 20.00 -13.01
N ASN A 182 -5.34 19.82 -13.49
CA ASN A 182 -4.15 20.65 -13.19
C ASN A 182 -3.74 21.45 -14.42
#